data_0aa334c52f84667bda6aac31b663558f
#
_entry.id   0aa334c52f84667bda6aac31b663558f
#
_cell.length_a   1.000
_cell.length_b   1.000
_cell.length_c   1.000
_cell.angle_alpha   90.00
_cell.angle_beta   90.00
_cell.angle_gamma   90.00
#
_symmetry.space_group_name_H-M   'P 1'
#
loop_
_entity.id
_entity.type
_entity.pdbx_description
1 polymer ?
#
loop_
_entity_poly.entity_id
_entity_poly.type
_entity_poly.pdbx_seq_one_letter_code
_entity_poly.pdbx_strand_id
1 'polypeptide(L)'
;STLQQTASSRLGFGASRTMQIAQKLYQGIEIEGETIGLITYMRTDGTNLSKDAISDFRNYIKNEIGNEYLPENALNYSGKKAKNAQEAHEAIRPTDIIRTPQSIKKYLSTDQNKLYDLIWSRALSSQMESAKFDRNTITITSDNSDTTCKASGSVLKFDGFLKIYKNT
;
A
#
# COMPACT_ATOMS: atom_id res chain seq x y z
N SER A 1 -14.78 1.84 2.81
CA SER A 1 -13.64 0.91 2.63
C SER A 1 -12.32 1.59 2.99
N THR A 2 -11.28 0.82 3.21
CA THR A 2 -9.93 1.34 3.50
C THR A 2 -9.40 2.21 2.36
N LEU A 3 -9.67 1.84 1.09
CA LEU A 3 -9.32 2.65 -0.07
C LEU A 3 -9.95 4.05 0.00
N GLN A 4 -11.24 4.15 0.29
CA GLN A 4 -11.94 5.43 0.39
C GLN A 4 -11.38 6.30 1.52
N GLN A 5 -11.11 5.71 2.68
CA GLN A 5 -10.52 6.44 3.83
C GLN A 5 -9.13 6.96 3.49
N THR A 6 -8.27 6.13 2.89
CA THR A 6 -6.91 6.52 2.53
C THR A 6 -6.90 7.55 1.40
N ALA A 7 -7.76 7.40 0.39
CA ALA A 7 -7.89 8.40 -0.67
C ALA A 7 -8.42 9.74 -0.15
N SER A 8 -9.33 9.72 0.82
CA SER A 8 -9.80 10.93 1.48
C SER A 8 -8.70 11.64 2.25
N SER A 9 -7.96 10.91 3.09
CA SER A 9 -6.92 11.51 3.95
C SER A 9 -5.68 11.96 3.18
N ARG A 10 -5.29 11.25 2.11
CA ARG A 10 -4.04 11.55 1.38
C ARG A 10 -4.24 12.36 0.11
N LEU A 11 -5.36 12.18 -0.57
CA LEU A 11 -5.62 12.80 -1.87
C LEU A 11 -6.74 13.84 -1.82
N GLY A 12 -7.46 13.95 -0.70
CA GLY A 12 -8.63 14.81 -0.57
C GLY A 12 -9.82 14.35 -1.43
N PHE A 13 -9.87 13.06 -1.80
CA PHE A 13 -10.95 12.53 -2.63
C PHE A 13 -12.14 12.09 -1.77
N GLY A 14 -13.32 12.61 -2.05
CA GLY A 14 -14.54 12.09 -1.44
C GLY A 14 -14.82 10.64 -1.85
N ALA A 15 -15.59 9.91 -1.05
CA ALA A 15 -15.89 8.50 -1.25
C ALA A 15 -16.45 8.18 -2.65
N SER A 16 -17.40 8.98 -3.12
CA SER A 16 -18.02 8.81 -4.44
C SER A 16 -17.01 9.00 -5.58
N ARG A 17 -16.19 10.08 -5.51
CA ARG A 17 -15.12 10.36 -6.48
C ARG A 17 -14.11 9.24 -6.54
N THR A 18 -13.67 8.75 -5.37
CA THR A 18 -12.73 7.62 -5.29
C THR A 18 -13.27 6.40 -6.02
N MET A 19 -14.53 6.04 -5.77
CA MET A 19 -15.15 4.86 -6.41
C MET A 19 -15.38 5.03 -7.90
N GLN A 20 -15.70 6.23 -8.38
CA GLN A 20 -15.83 6.53 -9.82
C GLN A 20 -14.48 6.38 -10.54
N ILE A 21 -13.40 6.89 -9.94
CA ILE A 21 -12.04 6.76 -10.52
C ILE A 21 -11.60 5.30 -10.50
N ALA A 22 -11.79 4.60 -9.38
CA ALA A 22 -11.46 3.18 -9.27
C ALA A 22 -12.22 2.32 -10.28
N GLN A 23 -13.51 2.63 -10.51
CA GLN A 23 -14.32 1.96 -11.53
C GLN A 23 -13.73 2.11 -12.94
N LYS A 24 -13.24 3.30 -13.29
CA LYS A 24 -12.59 3.54 -14.59
C LYS A 24 -11.27 2.76 -14.70
N LEU A 25 -10.46 2.76 -13.65
CA LEU A 25 -9.20 1.99 -13.63
C LEU A 25 -9.45 0.47 -13.77
N TYR A 26 -10.54 -0.03 -13.20
CA TYR A 26 -10.94 -1.44 -13.30
C TYR A 26 -11.48 -1.77 -14.69
N GLN A 27 -12.41 -0.96 -15.21
CA GLN A 27 -13.05 -1.19 -16.51
C GLN A 27 -12.08 -1.15 -17.68
N GLY A 28 -11.01 -0.37 -17.53
CA GLY A 28 -9.93 -0.30 -18.48
C GLY A 28 -9.61 1.13 -18.94
N ILE A 29 -8.35 1.29 -19.22
CA ILE A 29 -7.74 2.51 -19.78
C ILE A 29 -7.14 2.11 -21.14
N GLU A 30 -7.29 2.97 -22.11
CA GLU A 30 -6.66 2.78 -23.42
C GLU A 30 -5.15 3.03 -23.31
N ILE A 31 -4.36 1.98 -23.55
CA ILE A 31 -2.90 2.01 -23.53
C ILE A 31 -2.43 1.36 -24.81
N GLU A 32 -1.78 2.14 -25.68
CA GLU A 32 -1.18 1.67 -26.94
C GLU A 32 -2.16 0.94 -27.87
N GLY A 33 -3.45 1.36 -27.84
CA GLY A 33 -4.52 0.79 -28.69
C GLY A 33 -5.26 -0.38 -28.06
N GLU A 34 -4.92 -0.76 -26.83
CA GLU A 34 -5.60 -1.82 -26.08
C GLU A 34 -6.29 -1.25 -24.82
N THR A 35 -7.48 -1.75 -24.52
CA THR A 35 -8.18 -1.40 -23.27
C THR A 35 -7.74 -2.35 -22.15
N ILE A 36 -7.02 -1.82 -21.18
CA ILE A 36 -6.40 -2.60 -20.09
C ILE A 36 -6.99 -2.19 -18.74
N GLY A 37 -7.56 -3.16 -18.02
CA GLY A 37 -7.94 -3.00 -16.61
C GLY A 37 -6.70 -2.94 -15.73
N LEU A 38 -6.51 -1.82 -15.04
CA LEU A 38 -5.27 -1.55 -14.29
C LEU A 38 -5.30 -2.05 -12.86
N ILE A 39 -6.49 -2.28 -12.29
CA ILE A 39 -6.65 -2.76 -10.92
C ILE A 39 -7.64 -3.93 -10.85
N THR A 40 -7.55 -4.73 -9.80
CA THR A 40 -8.57 -5.73 -9.46
C THR A 40 -9.87 -5.07 -9.01
N TYR A 41 -10.94 -5.86 -8.86
CA TYR A 41 -12.27 -5.33 -8.54
C TYR A 41 -12.28 -4.53 -7.23
N MET A 42 -12.72 -3.29 -7.29
CA MET A 42 -12.61 -2.32 -6.19
C MET A 42 -13.70 -2.42 -5.12
N ARG A 43 -14.79 -3.14 -5.38
CA ARG A 43 -15.84 -3.37 -4.37
C ARG A 43 -15.59 -4.71 -3.67
N THR A 44 -14.58 -4.72 -2.83
CA THR A 44 -14.16 -5.90 -2.08
C THR A 44 -13.82 -5.52 -0.64
N ASP A 45 -13.98 -6.46 0.26
CA ASP A 45 -13.48 -6.47 1.64
C ASP A 45 -12.27 -7.39 1.80
N GLY A 46 -11.87 -8.07 0.72
CA GLY A 46 -10.72 -8.96 0.69
C GLY A 46 -9.40 -8.22 0.97
N THR A 47 -8.54 -8.86 1.75
CA THR A 47 -7.19 -8.39 2.07
C THR A 47 -6.11 -9.33 1.53
N ASN A 48 -6.49 -10.45 0.94
CA ASN A 48 -5.57 -11.46 0.43
C ASN A 48 -5.14 -11.13 -1.00
N LEU A 49 -3.88 -11.38 -1.29
CA LEU A 49 -3.34 -11.39 -2.64
C LEU A 49 -3.32 -12.83 -3.17
N SER A 50 -3.50 -13.01 -4.48
CA SER A 50 -3.28 -14.30 -5.12
C SER A 50 -1.81 -14.72 -5.01
N LYS A 51 -1.54 -16.02 -5.11
CA LYS A 51 -0.17 -16.54 -5.06
C LYS A 51 0.69 -15.98 -6.19
N ASP A 52 0.12 -15.82 -7.38
CA ASP A 52 0.80 -15.28 -8.56
C ASP A 52 1.16 -13.81 -8.32
N ALA A 53 0.22 -13.00 -7.84
CA ALA A 53 0.49 -11.60 -7.51
C ALA A 53 1.58 -11.45 -6.43
N ILE A 54 1.58 -12.29 -5.39
CA ILE A 54 2.64 -12.31 -4.39
C ILE A 54 3.99 -12.62 -5.04
N SER A 55 4.05 -13.61 -5.92
CA SER A 55 5.27 -13.98 -6.64
C SER A 55 5.79 -12.82 -7.49
N ASP A 56 4.91 -12.18 -8.27
CA ASP A 56 5.26 -11.05 -9.13
C ASP A 56 5.76 -9.85 -8.31
N PHE A 57 5.08 -9.52 -7.21
CA PHE A 57 5.50 -8.42 -6.32
C PHE A 57 6.86 -8.71 -5.69
N ARG A 58 7.10 -9.92 -5.22
CA ARG A 58 8.37 -10.32 -4.63
C ARG A 58 9.51 -10.29 -5.65
N ASN A 59 9.26 -10.73 -6.87
CA ASN A 59 10.23 -10.63 -7.97
C ASN A 59 10.54 -9.17 -8.31
N TYR A 60 9.51 -8.31 -8.37
CA TYR A 60 9.68 -6.88 -8.60
C TYR A 60 10.51 -6.23 -7.48
N ILE A 61 10.20 -6.51 -6.21
CA ILE A 61 10.96 -5.98 -5.06
C ILE A 61 12.42 -6.39 -5.18
N LYS A 62 12.69 -7.68 -5.43
CA LYS A 62 14.04 -8.20 -5.55
C LYS A 62 14.86 -7.53 -6.65
N ASN A 63 14.27 -7.36 -7.82
CA ASN A 63 14.96 -6.91 -9.02
C ASN A 63 15.07 -5.39 -9.13
N GLU A 64 14.02 -4.66 -8.74
CA GLU A 64 13.92 -3.21 -8.96
C GLU A 64 14.18 -2.37 -7.70
N ILE A 65 13.98 -2.93 -6.51
CA ILE A 65 14.10 -2.18 -5.26
C ILE A 65 15.36 -2.58 -4.49
N GLY A 66 15.57 -3.88 -4.33
CA GLY A 66 16.71 -4.45 -3.62
C GLY A 66 16.33 -5.64 -2.76
N ASN A 67 17.22 -6.61 -2.66
CA ASN A 67 16.98 -7.84 -1.92
C ASN A 67 16.78 -7.61 -0.42
N GLU A 68 17.37 -6.55 0.13
CA GLU A 68 17.24 -6.16 1.54
C GLU A 68 15.83 -5.68 1.90
N TYR A 69 15.00 -5.31 0.90
CA TYR A 69 13.61 -4.92 1.07
C TYR A 69 12.63 -6.09 0.97
N LEU A 70 13.14 -7.29 0.65
CA LEU A 70 12.34 -8.49 0.47
C LEU A 70 12.36 -9.35 1.75
N PRO A 71 11.21 -9.50 2.46
CA PRO A 71 11.12 -10.40 3.59
C PRO A 71 11.44 -11.84 3.19
N GLU A 72 12.00 -12.63 4.10
CA GLU A 72 12.29 -14.05 3.87
C GLU A 72 11.03 -14.80 3.41
N ASN A 73 9.92 -14.59 4.10
CA ASN A 73 8.65 -15.21 3.79
C ASN A 73 7.65 -14.20 3.23
N ALA A 74 6.72 -14.66 2.38
CA ALA A 74 5.62 -13.87 1.89
C ALA A 74 4.71 -13.43 3.04
N LEU A 75 4.30 -12.15 3.04
CA LEU A 75 3.43 -11.59 4.05
C LEU A 75 1.97 -11.90 3.69
N ASN A 76 1.24 -12.50 4.63
CA ASN A 76 -0.17 -12.84 4.49
C ASN A 76 -1.02 -12.02 5.45
N TYR A 77 -2.10 -11.44 4.93
CA TYR A 77 -3.02 -10.58 5.67
C TYR A 77 -4.40 -11.20 5.87
N SER A 78 -4.50 -12.54 5.73
CA SER A 78 -5.76 -13.25 6.02
C SER A 78 -6.11 -13.10 7.49
N GLY A 79 -7.13 -12.31 7.79
CA GLY A 79 -7.76 -12.29 9.11
C GLY A 79 -8.29 -13.69 9.48
N LYS A 80 -8.64 -13.90 10.78
CA LYS A 80 -9.31 -15.14 11.22
C LYS A 80 -10.52 -15.37 10.30
N LYS A 81 -10.47 -16.43 9.49
CA LYS A 81 -11.58 -16.82 8.61
C LYS A 81 -12.85 -16.94 9.47
N ALA A 82 -13.83 -16.09 9.21
CA ALA A 82 -15.18 -16.39 9.64
C ALA A 82 -15.55 -17.75 9.02
N LYS A 83 -16.06 -18.70 9.81
CA LYS A 83 -16.34 -20.10 9.42
C LYS A 83 -17.27 -20.26 8.20
N ASN A 84 -17.87 -19.15 7.69
CA ASN A 84 -18.82 -19.09 6.57
C ASN A 84 -18.45 -18.00 5.55
N ALA A 85 -17.18 -17.59 5.43
CA ALA A 85 -16.77 -16.65 4.39
C ALA A 85 -16.87 -17.37 3.04
N GLN A 86 -17.91 -17.05 2.29
CA GLN A 86 -18.00 -17.21 0.85
C GLN A 86 -16.72 -16.66 0.23
N GLU A 87 -16.21 -17.27 -0.84
CA GLU A 87 -14.92 -17.01 -1.49
C GLU A 87 -14.38 -15.60 -1.24
N ALA A 88 -13.27 -15.52 -0.50
CA ALA A 88 -12.67 -14.25 -0.15
C ALA A 88 -12.24 -13.55 -1.44
N HIS A 89 -12.92 -12.48 -1.79
CA HIS A 89 -12.53 -11.61 -2.90
C HIS A 89 -11.07 -11.18 -2.70
N GLU A 90 -10.34 -11.08 -3.79
CA GLU A 90 -8.96 -10.61 -3.76
C GLU A 90 -8.91 -9.13 -3.31
N ALA A 91 -7.79 -8.73 -2.71
CA ALA A 91 -7.51 -7.34 -2.36
C ALA A 91 -7.42 -6.45 -3.62
N ILE A 92 -7.67 -5.16 -3.46
CA ILE A 92 -7.46 -4.17 -4.52
C ILE A 92 -5.96 -4.03 -4.76
N ARG A 93 -5.50 -4.35 -5.96
CA ARG A 93 -4.10 -4.27 -6.38
C ARG A 93 -3.96 -3.93 -7.86
N PRO A 94 -2.79 -3.53 -8.34
CA PRO A 94 -2.53 -3.46 -9.77
C PRO A 94 -2.66 -4.85 -10.40
N THR A 95 -3.19 -4.93 -11.60
CA THR A 95 -3.26 -6.18 -12.38
C THR A 95 -1.88 -6.65 -12.83
N ASP A 96 -0.98 -5.70 -13.03
CA ASP A 96 0.41 -5.93 -13.44
C ASP A 96 1.33 -4.94 -12.72
N ILE A 97 2.25 -5.46 -11.91
CA ILE A 97 3.16 -4.64 -11.10
C ILE A 97 4.18 -3.86 -11.93
N ILE A 98 4.51 -4.35 -13.12
CA ILE A 98 5.48 -3.71 -14.03
C ILE A 98 4.92 -2.39 -14.58
N ARG A 99 3.61 -2.25 -14.66
CA ARG A 99 2.96 -0.98 -15.01
C ARG A 99 3.05 0.01 -13.86
N THR A 100 4.23 0.59 -13.67
CA THR A 100 4.44 1.58 -12.63
C THR A 100 3.59 2.84 -12.87
N PRO A 101 3.19 3.58 -11.83
CA PRO A 101 2.45 4.83 -11.99
C PRO A 101 3.15 5.83 -12.93
N GLN A 102 4.48 5.81 -12.94
CA GLN A 102 5.27 6.68 -13.79
C GLN A 102 5.24 6.23 -15.26
N SER A 103 5.33 4.94 -15.54
CA SER A 103 5.37 4.40 -16.92
C SER A 103 4.06 4.64 -17.68
N ILE A 104 2.91 4.58 -16.97
CA ILE A 104 1.58 4.74 -17.59
C ILE A 104 0.96 6.13 -17.39
N LYS A 105 1.69 7.05 -16.75
CA LYS A 105 1.19 8.40 -16.42
C LYS A 105 0.58 9.15 -17.62
N LYS A 106 1.19 9.00 -18.79
CA LYS A 106 0.73 9.67 -20.03
C LYS A 106 -0.66 9.24 -20.51
N TYR A 107 -1.14 8.07 -20.07
CA TYR A 107 -2.46 7.53 -20.42
C TYR A 107 -3.54 7.83 -19.39
N LEU A 108 -3.16 8.36 -18.23
CA LEU A 108 -4.04 8.61 -17.09
C LEU A 108 -4.31 10.10 -16.90
N SER A 109 -5.55 10.43 -16.48
CA SER A 109 -5.79 11.76 -15.93
C SER A 109 -5.02 11.92 -14.60
N THR A 110 -4.86 13.17 -14.16
CA THR A 110 -4.18 13.46 -12.88
C THR A 110 -4.77 12.69 -11.70
N ASP A 111 -6.10 12.63 -11.62
CA ASP A 111 -6.79 11.92 -10.54
C ASP A 111 -6.64 10.41 -10.64
N GLN A 112 -6.74 9.86 -11.85
CA GLN A 112 -6.51 8.43 -12.10
C GLN A 112 -5.08 8.04 -11.71
N ASN A 113 -4.08 8.85 -12.10
CA ASN A 113 -2.69 8.58 -11.76
C ASN A 113 -2.47 8.61 -10.24
N LYS A 114 -3.03 9.61 -9.53
CA LYS A 114 -2.92 9.70 -8.07
C LYS A 114 -3.54 8.49 -7.36
N LEU A 115 -4.73 8.06 -7.79
CA LEU A 115 -5.39 6.91 -7.18
C LEU A 115 -4.68 5.60 -7.53
N TYR A 116 -4.22 5.46 -8.76
CA TYR A 116 -3.44 4.30 -9.19
C TYR A 116 -2.12 4.20 -8.41
N ASP A 117 -1.40 5.29 -8.26
CA ASP A 117 -0.16 5.35 -7.46
C ASP A 117 -0.40 4.94 -6.01
N LEU A 118 -1.49 5.42 -5.40
CA LEU A 118 -1.87 5.03 -4.05
C LEU A 118 -2.11 3.52 -3.93
N ILE A 119 -2.83 2.93 -4.89
CA ILE A 119 -3.14 1.49 -4.91
C ILE A 119 -1.86 0.68 -5.16
N TRP A 120 -1.07 1.05 -6.16
CA TRP A 120 0.17 0.40 -6.56
C TRP A 120 1.19 0.40 -5.41
N SER A 121 1.46 1.58 -4.85
CA SER A 121 2.41 1.75 -3.77
C SER A 121 2.01 0.97 -2.52
N ARG A 122 0.72 0.98 -2.15
CA ARG A 122 0.23 0.23 -1.00
C ARG A 122 0.31 -1.28 -1.21
N ALA A 123 -0.10 -1.76 -2.39
CA ALA A 123 -0.07 -3.18 -2.71
C ALA A 123 1.36 -3.73 -2.71
N LEU A 124 2.31 -3.04 -3.36
CA LEU A 124 3.71 -3.44 -3.38
C LEU A 124 4.32 -3.41 -1.97
N SER A 125 4.09 -2.34 -1.22
CA SER A 125 4.59 -2.18 0.15
C SER A 125 4.08 -3.24 1.11
N SER A 126 2.93 -3.85 0.83
CA SER A 126 2.40 -4.95 1.63
C SER A 126 3.27 -6.20 1.61
N GLN A 127 4.17 -6.33 0.63
CA GLN A 127 5.09 -7.45 0.50
C GLN A 127 6.55 -7.05 0.78
N MET A 128 6.79 -5.86 1.34
CA MET A 128 8.13 -5.35 1.67
C MET A 128 8.48 -5.52 3.15
N GLU A 129 9.78 -5.50 3.44
CA GLU A 129 10.30 -5.46 4.81
C GLU A 129 9.79 -4.25 5.58
N SER A 130 9.64 -4.43 6.89
CA SER A 130 9.24 -3.36 7.81
C SER A 130 10.32 -2.31 7.96
N ALA A 131 9.92 -1.05 8.11
CA ALA A 131 10.84 0.02 8.50
C ALA A 131 11.36 -0.23 9.92
N LYS A 132 12.64 0.10 10.15
CA LYS A 132 13.30 -0.06 11.45
C LYS A 132 13.69 1.31 12.00
N PHE A 133 13.32 1.55 13.26
CA PHE A 133 13.60 2.79 13.96
C PHE A 133 14.34 2.49 15.27
N ASP A 134 15.36 3.28 15.56
CA ASP A 134 15.90 3.39 16.90
C ASP A 134 15.09 4.43 17.67
N ARG A 135 14.53 4.04 18.81
CA ARG A 135 13.76 4.92 19.66
C ARG A 135 14.46 5.09 21.00
N ASN A 136 14.76 6.34 21.35
CA ASN A 136 15.27 6.72 22.65
C ASN A 136 14.17 7.40 23.45
N THR A 137 14.00 7.00 24.70
CA THR A 137 13.10 7.66 25.65
C THR A 137 13.90 8.06 26.87
N ILE A 138 13.88 9.36 27.18
CA ILE A 138 14.47 9.92 28.39
C ILE A 138 13.34 10.16 29.37
N THR A 139 13.49 9.59 30.55
CA THR A 139 12.57 9.84 31.68
C THR A 139 13.30 10.69 32.70
N ILE A 140 12.73 11.83 33.03
CA ILE A 140 13.25 12.77 34.03
C ILE A 140 12.27 12.75 35.19
N THR A 141 12.77 12.42 36.39
CA THR A 141 12.04 12.42 37.64
C THR A 141 12.58 13.52 38.54
N SER A 142 11.72 14.12 39.36
CA SER A 142 12.12 15.10 40.37
C SER A 142 12.24 14.39 41.71
N ASP A 143 13.31 14.65 42.46
CA ASP A 143 13.50 14.07 43.78
C ASP A 143 12.53 14.66 44.82
N ASN A 144 11.90 15.80 44.50
CA ASN A 144 11.03 16.54 45.41
C ASN A 144 9.55 16.52 45.00
N SER A 145 9.16 15.79 43.99
CA SER A 145 7.76 15.67 43.54
C SER A 145 7.52 14.37 42.78
N ASP A 146 6.27 13.89 42.77
CA ASP A 146 5.83 12.74 41.99
C ASP A 146 5.71 13.06 40.48
N THR A 147 6.30 14.17 40.03
CA THR A 147 6.22 14.60 38.65
C THR A 147 7.27 13.88 37.80
N THR A 148 6.84 13.23 36.73
CA THR A 148 7.69 12.57 35.75
C THR A 148 7.49 13.18 34.36
N CYS A 149 8.55 13.62 33.72
CA CYS A 149 8.55 14.08 32.35
C CYS A 149 9.17 13.02 31.46
N LYS A 150 8.60 12.83 30.28
CA LYS A 150 9.17 11.92 29.26
C LYS A 150 9.40 12.66 27.96
N ALA A 151 10.57 12.51 27.39
CA ALA A 151 10.91 12.95 26.04
C ALA A 151 11.27 11.73 25.20
N SER A 152 10.72 11.63 23.98
CA SER A 152 11.05 10.52 23.07
C SER A 152 11.47 11.05 21.71
N GLY A 153 12.51 10.48 21.16
CA GLY A 153 12.97 10.70 19.80
C GLY A 153 13.14 9.38 19.06
N SER A 154 12.98 9.39 17.74
CA SER A 154 13.24 8.22 16.90
C SER A 154 14.06 8.59 15.69
N VAL A 155 14.98 7.70 15.30
CA VAL A 155 15.81 7.82 14.11
C VAL A 155 15.52 6.64 13.19
N LEU A 156 15.21 6.92 11.93
CA LEU A 156 15.02 5.89 10.91
C LEU A 156 16.36 5.24 10.58
N LYS A 157 16.48 3.93 10.79
CA LYS A 157 17.66 3.13 10.48
C LYS A 157 17.56 2.41 9.14
N PHE A 158 16.37 1.94 8.83
CA PHE A 158 16.07 1.28 7.58
C PHE A 158 14.64 1.66 7.16
N ASP A 159 14.48 2.17 5.95
CA ASP A 159 13.21 2.69 5.48
C ASP A 159 12.19 1.60 5.13
N GLY A 160 12.64 0.39 4.74
CA GLY A 160 11.74 -0.71 4.43
C GLY A 160 10.64 -0.30 3.44
N PHE A 161 9.39 -0.64 3.75
CA PHE A 161 8.23 -0.28 2.92
C PHE A 161 8.02 1.24 2.73
N LEU A 162 8.58 2.08 3.61
CA LEU A 162 8.48 3.54 3.49
C LEU A 162 9.22 4.08 2.27
N LYS A 163 10.12 3.30 1.67
CA LYS A 163 10.78 3.66 0.40
C LYS A 163 9.77 3.92 -0.70
N ILE A 164 8.70 3.14 -0.73
CA ILE A 164 7.64 3.20 -1.74
C ILE A 164 6.39 3.91 -1.18
N TYR A 165 5.93 3.51 0.01
CA TYR A 165 4.71 4.02 0.62
C TYR A 165 5.04 5.03 1.72
N LYS A 166 5.38 6.27 1.31
CA LYS A 166 5.70 7.35 2.24
C LYS A 166 4.44 7.78 2.99
N ASN A 167 4.56 7.91 4.31
CA ASN A 167 3.57 8.62 5.10
C ASN A 167 3.83 10.13 4.89
N THR A 168 3.10 10.74 3.98
CA THR A 168 3.01 12.21 3.86
C THR A 168 1.89 12.70 4.73
#